data_69e94e508a2201c406cc8f99282b6029
#
_entry.id   69e94e508a2201c406cc8f99282b6029
#
_cell.length_a   1.000
_cell.length_b   1.000
_cell.length_c   1.000
_cell.angle_alpha   90.00
_cell.angle_beta   90.00
_cell.angle_gamma   90.00
#
_symmetry.space_group_name_H-M   'P 1'
#
loop_
_entity.id
_entity.type
_entity.pdbx_description
1 polymer ?
#
loop_
_entity_poly.entity_id
_entity_poly.type
_entity_poly.pdbx_seq_one_letter_code
_entity_poly.pdbx_strand_id
1 'polypeptide(L)'
;MLRNLLADRFHLTLHRTSKDMPIYNVYFVKEGRVKLSADQTKPSQAPNPMASPLQLANDPVAGVVRVRAEAIPIRVLINGGQGREGRFVVDKTGLAGLYDIEPSTIDVGPLAPGVSSWPQMMAYLGFRLESTRGPVETIVIDRLERPSEN
;
A
#
# COMPACT_ATOMS: atom_id res chain seq x y z
N MET A 1 14.30 -18.68 5.11
CA MET A 1 13.73 -20.04 5.10
C MET A 1 13.05 -20.38 3.76
N LEU A 2 11.97 -19.74 3.32
CA LEU A 2 11.29 -20.03 2.04
C LEU A 2 12.22 -19.95 0.81
N ARG A 3 13.07 -18.93 0.72
CA ARG A 3 14.01 -18.76 -0.41
C ARG A 3 14.97 -19.94 -0.56
N ASN A 4 15.52 -20.45 0.55
CA ASN A 4 16.44 -21.60 0.52
C ASN A 4 15.70 -22.86 0.06
N LEU A 5 14.47 -23.09 0.55
CA LEU A 5 13.64 -24.20 0.11
C LEU A 5 13.34 -24.15 -1.40
N LEU A 6 13.04 -22.97 -1.92
CA LEU A 6 12.80 -22.78 -3.35
C LEU A 6 14.07 -22.99 -4.18
N ALA A 7 15.23 -22.52 -3.69
CA ALA A 7 16.50 -22.77 -4.34
C ALA A 7 16.83 -24.27 -4.41
N ASP A 8 16.63 -24.98 -3.32
CA ASP A 8 16.95 -26.41 -3.21
C ASP A 8 16.00 -27.29 -4.05
N ARG A 9 14.68 -27.00 -4.00
CA ARG A 9 13.67 -27.84 -4.64
C ARG A 9 13.43 -27.54 -6.11
N PHE A 10 13.58 -26.29 -6.52
CA PHE A 10 13.25 -25.77 -7.86
C PHE A 10 14.45 -25.21 -8.59
N HIS A 11 15.65 -25.34 -8.05
CA HIS A 11 16.88 -24.72 -8.58
C HIS A 11 16.68 -23.24 -8.92
N LEU A 12 15.89 -22.54 -8.05
CA LEU A 12 15.56 -21.13 -8.25
C LEU A 12 16.82 -20.28 -8.11
N THR A 13 17.20 -19.64 -9.20
CA THR A 13 18.17 -18.56 -9.19
C THR A 13 17.48 -17.25 -9.55
N LEU A 14 17.81 -16.22 -8.81
CA LEU A 14 17.25 -14.89 -9.03
C LEU A 14 18.28 -13.81 -8.69
N HIS A 15 18.16 -12.68 -9.36
CA HIS A 15 18.89 -11.46 -8.96
C HIS A 15 17.93 -10.29 -8.83
N ARG A 16 18.41 -9.24 -8.18
CA ARG A 16 17.68 -7.98 -8.05
C ARG A 16 18.25 -6.98 -9.04
N THR A 17 17.37 -6.26 -9.70
CA THR A 17 17.72 -5.16 -10.58
C THR A 17 16.81 -3.98 -10.31
N SER A 18 17.21 -2.80 -10.75
CA SER A 18 16.39 -1.60 -10.67
C SER A 18 15.87 -1.26 -12.06
N LYS A 19 14.56 -1.04 -12.17
CA LYS A 19 13.93 -0.59 -13.41
C LYS A 19 13.28 0.76 -13.20
N ASP A 20 13.42 1.65 -14.17
CA ASP A 20 12.70 2.91 -14.18
C ASP A 20 11.23 2.67 -14.53
N MET A 21 10.35 2.87 -13.56
CA MET A 21 8.91 2.54 -13.68
C MET A 21 8.04 3.73 -13.29
N PRO A 22 6.77 3.76 -13.73
CA PRO A 22 5.82 4.74 -13.24
C PRO A 22 5.60 4.57 -11.74
N ILE A 23 5.73 5.67 -10.98
CA ILE A 23 5.54 5.70 -9.53
C ILE A 23 4.65 6.88 -9.11
N TYR A 24 4.11 6.79 -7.90
CA TYR A 24 3.60 7.93 -7.15
C TYR A 24 4.52 8.22 -5.96
N ASN A 25 5.05 9.44 -5.89
CA ASN A 25 5.60 9.95 -4.65
C ASN A 25 4.45 10.47 -3.78
N VAL A 26 4.39 10.05 -2.53
CA VAL A 26 3.36 10.47 -1.58
C VAL A 26 3.95 11.45 -0.59
N TYR A 27 3.38 12.65 -0.53
CA TYR A 27 3.76 13.69 0.42
C TYR A 27 2.61 13.99 1.38
N PHE A 28 2.92 14.24 2.63
CA PHE A 28 1.94 14.75 3.59
C PHE A 28 1.95 16.28 3.52
N VAL A 29 0.81 16.89 3.20
CA VAL A 29 0.73 18.34 2.92
C VAL A 29 -0.29 19.06 3.79
N LYS A 30 -1.19 18.34 4.46
CA LYS A 30 -2.24 18.96 5.28
C LYS A 30 -2.55 18.13 6.50
N GLU A 31 -2.37 18.73 7.67
CA GLU A 31 -2.81 18.18 8.94
C GLU A 31 -4.35 18.19 9.08
N GLY A 32 -4.86 17.35 9.99
CA GLY A 32 -6.22 17.41 10.46
C GLY A 32 -6.98 16.08 10.52
N ARG A 33 -6.91 15.24 9.48
CA ARG A 33 -7.67 13.98 9.42
C ARG A 33 -6.84 12.76 9.83
N VAL A 34 -5.55 12.86 9.66
CA VAL A 34 -4.57 11.88 10.10
C VAL A 34 -3.86 12.49 11.30
N LYS A 35 -4.04 11.90 12.47
CA LYS A 35 -3.50 12.40 13.74
C LYS A 35 -2.55 11.39 14.33
N LEU A 36 -1.51 11.88 14.99
CA LEU A 36 -0.61 11.01 15.75
C LEU A 36 -1.41 10.34 16.87
N SER A 37 -1.33 9.02 16.97
CA SER A 37 -2.02 8.25 18.01
C SER A 37 -1.45 8.57 19.39
N ALA A 38 -2.30 8.59 20.39
CA ALA A 38 -1.90 8.87 21.78
C ALA A 38 -0.96 7.79 22.34
N ASP A 39 -1.19 6.53 21.99
CA ASP A 39 -0.31 5.42 22.37
C ASP A 39 0.53 4.98 21.16
N GLN A 40 1.83 5.28 21.21
CA GLN A 40 2.81 4.93 20.19
C GLN A 40 3.42 3.52 20.37
N THR A 41 3.04 2.81 21.44
CA THR A 41 3.66 1.53 21.81
C THR A 41 2.89 0.32 21.28
N LYS A 42 1.60 0.50 20.98
CA LYS A 42 0.69 -0.59 20.61
C LYS A 42 0.07 -0.35 19.21
N PRO A 43 0.73 -0.83 18.16
CA PRO A 43 0.10 -0.77 16.84
C PRO A 43 -1.17 -1.62 16.81
N SER A 44 -2.19 -1.11 16.14
CA SER A 44 -3.42 -1.85 15.89
C SER A 44 -3.12 -3.15 15.15
N GLN A 45 -3.66 -4.23 15.66
CA GLN A 45 -3.54 -5.53 15.02
C GLN A 45 -4.75 -5.78 14.13
N ALA A 46 -4.50 -6.35 12.97
CA ALA A 46 -5.58 -6.84 12.14
C ALA A 46 -6.30 -8.00 12.87
N PRO A 47 -7.63 -8.13 12.71
CA PRO A 47 -8.41 -9.17 13.38
C PRO A 47 -7.99 -10.59 12.98
N ASN A 48 -7.28 -10.73 11.87
CA ASN A 48 -6.63 -11.98 11.44
C ASN A 48 -5.44 -11.65 10.53
N PRO A 49 -4.52 -12.60 10.24
CA PRO A 49 -3.32 -12.35 9.43
C PRO A 49 -3.58 -11.86 7.99
N MET A 50 -4.79 -12.08 7.48
CA MET A 50 -5.19 -11.69 6.11
C MET A 50 -5.94 -10.34 6.08
N ALA A 51 -6.33 -9.81 7.23
CA ALA A 51 -7.03 -8.54 7.32
C ALA A 51 -6.06 -7.35 7.42
N SER A 52 -6.55 -6.18 7.10
CA SER A 52 -5.83 -4.92 7.33
C SER A 52 -6.36 -4.23 8.60
N PRO A 53 -5.50 -3.62 9.41
CA PRO A 53 -5.95 -2.75 10.50
C PRO A 53 -6.59 -1.46 9.98
N LEU A 54 -6.37 -1.11 8.71
CA LEU A 54 -7.07 -0.05 8.01
C LEU A 54 -8.43 -0.57 7.52
N GLN A 55 -9.49 -0.03 8.07
CA GLN A 55 -10.85 -0.37 7.67
C GLN A 55 -11.26 0.50 6.47
N LEU A 56 -11.50 -0.16 5.35
CA LEU A 56 -11.98 0.47 4.12
C LEU A 56 -13.25 -0.23 3.65
N ALA A 57 -14.27 0.56 3.36
CA ALA A 57 -15.48 0.09 2.70
C ALA A 57 -15.76 0.98 1.48
N ASN A 58 -15.73 0.38 0.31
CA ASN A 58 -16.08 1.04 -0.95
C ASN A 58 -17.51 0.70 -1.34
N ASP A 59 -18.26 1.71 -1.69
CA ASP A 59 -19.53 1.59 -2.40
C ASP A 59 -19.36 2.24 -3.79
N PRO A 60 -19.01 1.48 -4.83
CA PRO A 60 -18.74 2.03 -6.14
C PRO A 60 -20.00 2.55 -6.83
N VAL A 61 -21.20 2.07 -6.44
CA VAL A 61 -22.46 2.53 -7.00
C VAL A 61 -22.84 3.89 -6.42
N ALA A 62 -22.70 4.04 -5.09
CA ALA A 62 -22.92 5.31 -4.42
C ALA A 62 -21.73 6.29 -4.59
N GLY A 63 -20.59 5.83 -5.09
CA GLY A 63 -19.40 6.66 -5.26
C GLY A 63 -18.80 7.13 -3.93
N VAL A 64 -18.88 6.30 -2.89
CA VAL A 64 -18.37 6.67 -1.56
C VAL A 64 -17.34 5.67 -1.03
N VAL A 65 -16.37 6.21 -0.31
CA VAL A 65 -15.38 5.45 0.45
C VAL A 65 -15.51 5.79 1.93
N ARG A 66 -15.66 4.77 2.76
CA ARG A 66 -15.55 4.92 4.21
C ARG A 66 -14.19 4.46 4.66
N VAL A 67 -13.53 5.29 5.46
CA VAL A 67 -12.21 5.01 6.00
C VAL A 67 -12.17 5.23 7.50
N ARG A 68 -11.52 4.32 8.21
CA ARG A 68 -11.22 4.43 9.64
C ARG A 68 -9.95 3.65 9.96
N ALA A 69 -9.14 4.16 10.87
CA ALA A 69 -8.02 3.42 11.43
C ALA A 69 -7.66 3.94 12.83
N GLU A 70 -7.10 3.07 13.64
CA GLU A 70 -6.57 3.39 14.97
C GLU A 70 -5.16 2.82 15.08
N ALA A 71 -4.22 3.62 15.55
CA ALA A 71 -2.81 3.24 15.81
C ALA A 71 -2.15 2.43 14.67
N ILE A 72 -2.30 2.90 13.42
CA ILE A 72 -1.66 2.26 12.27
C ILE A 72 -0.35 2.96 11.87
N PRO A 73 0.68 2.23 11.46
CA PRO A 73 1.80 2.83 10.75
C PRO A 73 1.33 3.43 9.42
N ILE A 74 1.80 4.62 9.08
CA ILE A 74 1.32 5.31 7.86
C ILE A 74 1.54 4.49 6.58
N ARG A 75 2.58 3.64 6.56
CA ARG A 75 2.83 2.72 5.43
C ARG A 75 1.65 1.80 5.11
N VAL A 76 0.79 1.47 6.08
CA VAL A 76 -0.40 0.63 5.83
C VAL A 76 -1.38 1.34 4.91
N LEU A 77 -1.57 2.65 5.12
CA LEU A 77 -2.39 3.49 4.24
C LEU A 77 -1.76 3.64 2.85
N ILE A 78 -0.46 3.93 2.82
CA ILE A 78 0.30 4.14 1.58
C ILE A 78 0.35 2.86 0.74
N ASN A 79 0.62 1.72 1.35
CA ASN A 79 0.68 0.43 0.65
C ASN A 79 -0.68 0.02 0.02
N GLY A 80 -1.79 0.59 0.47
CA GLY A 80 -3.09 0.41 -0.17
C GLY A 80 -3.12 0.86 -1.64
N GLY A 81 -2.18 1.71 -2.07
CA GLY A 81 -2.02 2.14 -3.45
C GLY A 81 -1.05 1.33 -4.30
N GLN A 82 -0.30 0.38 -3.69
CA GLN A 82 0.73 -0.38 -4.41
C GLN A 82 0.16 -1.18 -5.59
N GLY A 83 0.77 -1.00 -6.75
CA GLY A 83 0.38 -1.68 -7.98
C GLY A 83 -0.95 -1.22 -8.58
N ARG A 84 -1.66 -0.30 -7.94
CA ARG A 84 -2.89 0.26 -8.51
C ARG A 84 -2.56 1.16 -9.69
N GLU A 85 -3.38 1.09 -10.73
CA GLU A 85 -3.19 1.86 -11.96
C GLU A 85 -1.79 1.64 -12.61
N GLY A 86 -1.16 0.46 -12.36
CA GLY A 86 0.16 0.13 -12.89
C GLY A 86 1.31 0.97 -12.32
N ARG A 87 1.11 1.61 -11.15
CA ARG A 87 2.12 2.45 -10.50
C ARG A 87 2.53 1.89 -9.15
N PHE A 88 3.80 2.04 -8.83
CA PHE A 88 4.32 1.80 -7.50
C PHE A 88 4.23 3.06 -6.64
N VAL A 89 4.21 2.88 -5.34
CA VAL A 89 4.08 4.01 -4.40
C VAL A 89 5.36 4.13 -3.58
N VAL A 90 5.88 5.35 -3.53
CA VAL A 90 7.08 5.70 -2.75
C VAL A 90 6.67 6.68 -1.65
N ASP A 91 6.93 6.30 -0.41
CA ASP A 91 6.66 7.14 0.76
C ASP A 91 7.68 8.27 0.86
N LYS A 92 7.22 9.50 0.72
CA LYS A 92 7.96 10.75 0.92
C LYS A 92 7.30 11.63 1.99
N THR A 93 6.45 11.04 2.84
CA THR A 93 5.68 11.79 3.84
C THR A 93 6.54 12.28 4.99
N GLY A 94 7.62 11.57 5.30
CA GLY A 94 8.42 11.82 6.50
C GLY A 94 7.71 11.46 7.82
N LEU A 95 6.53 10.84 7.74
CA LEU A 95 5.76 10.49 8.93
C LEU A 95 6.27 9.18 9.54
N ALA A 96 6.65 9.24 10.81
CA ALA A 96 7.06 8.09 11.60
C ALA A 96 6.11 7.90 12.80
N GLY A 97 5.88 6.63 13.20
CA GLY A 97 5.01 6.31 14.31
C GLY A 97 3.64 5.78 13.90
N LEU A 98 2.70 5.84 14.84
CA LEU A 98 1.34 5.33 14.70
C LEU A 98 0.35 6.48 14.56
N TYR A 99 -0.63 6.31 13.70
CA TYR A 99 -1.61 7.34 13.36
C TYR A 99 -3.03 6.81 13.44
N ASP A 100 -3.93 7.70 13.84
CA ASP A 100 -5.37 7.50 13.83
C ASP A 100 -5.97 8.22 12.63
N ILE A 101 -6.94 7.59 12.00
CA ILE A 101 -7.79 8.17 10.97
C ILE A 101 -9.21 8.16 11.49
N GLU A 102 -9.75 9.35 11.74
CA GLU A 102 -11.13 9.50 12.21
C GLU A 102 -12.11 8.90 11.18
N PRO A 103 -13.19 8.23 11.66
CA PRO A 103 -14.20 7.69 10.76
C PRO A 103 -14.69 8.76 9.79
N SER A 104 -14.49 8.52 8.51
CA SER A 104 -14.82 9.48 7.46
C SER A 104 -15.53 8.80 6.31
N THR A 105 -16.52 9.48 5.75
CA THR A 105 -17.15 9.11 4.48
C THR A 105 -16.73 10.12 3.43
N ILE A 106 -16.13 9.63 2.36
CA ILE A 106 -15.53 10.43 1.30
C ILE A 106 -16.35 10.22 0.04
N ASP A 107 -16.89 11.29 -0.51
CA ASP A 107 -17.50 11.27 -1.82
C ASP A 107 -16.38 11.32 -2.87
N VAL A 108 -16.28 10.26 -3.66
CA VAL A 108 -15.29 10.12 -4.74
C VAL A 108 -15.97 10.13 -6.11
N GLY A 109 -17.30 10.27 -6.13
CA GLY A 109 -18.12 10.16 -7.32
C GLY A 109 -18.16 8.74 -7.90
N PRO A 110 -19.02 8.52 -8.90
CA PRO A 110 -19.07 7.24 -9.62
C PRO A 110 -17.72 6.95 -10.28
N LEU A 111 -17.15 5.79 -9.97
CA LEU A 111 -15.90 5.35 -10.58
C LEU A 111 -16.15 4.40 -11.73
N ALA A 112 -15.41 4.56 -12.82
CA ALA A 112 -15.42 3.58 -13.90
C ALA A 112 -14.87 2.22 -13.40
N PRO A 113 -15.30 1.10 -14.00
CA PRO A 113 -14.77 -0.20 -13.66
C PRO A 113 -13.23 -0.22 -13.73
N GLY A 114 -12.58 -0.72 -12.68
CA GLY A 114 -11.12 -0.80 -12.58
C GLY A 114 -10.42 0.48 -12.11
N VAL A 115 -11.12 1.61 -11.98
CA VAL A 115 -10.55 2.83 -11.42
C VAL A 115 -10.53 2.76 -9.90
N SER A 116 -9.40 3.11 -9.31
CA SER A 116 -9.21 3.11 -7.86
C SER A 116 -9.66 4.42 -7.22
N SER A 117 -10.37 4.33 -6.12
CA SER A 117 -10.70 5.47 -5.24
C SER A 117 -9.54 5.92 -4.35
N TRP A 118 -8.42 5.21 -4.38
CA TRP A 118 -7.29 5.48 -3.49
C TRP A 118 -6.70 6.89 -3.65
N PRO A 119 -6.49 7.44 -4.87
CA PRO A 119 -5.97 8.81 -5.02
C PRO A 119 -6.87 9.87 -4.40
N GLN A 120 -8.19 9.77 -4.58
CA GLN A 120 -9.16 10.71 -4.00
C GLN A 120 -9.19 10.61 -2.48
N MET A 121 -9.15 9.40 -1.95
CA MET A 121 -9.05 9.16 -0.50
C MET A 121 -7.78 9.78 0.07
N MET A 122 -6.63 9.60 -0.57
CA MET A 122 -5.35 10.17 -0.13
C MET A 122 -5.41 11.70 -0.11
N ALA A 123 -5.94 12.31 -1.18
CA ALA A 123 -6.11 13.76 -1.24
C ALA A 123 -7.03 14.28 -0.12
N TYR A 124 -8.13 13.58 0.16
CA TYR A 124 -9.03 13.92 1.25
C TYR A 124 -8.36 13.83 2.63
N LEU A 125 -7.50 12.84 2.83
CA LEU A 125 -6.77 12.64 4.09
C LEU A 125 -5.57 13.61 4.25
N GLY A 126 -5.30 14.46 3.28
CA GLY A 126 -4.24 15.46 3.34
C GLY A 126 -2.91 15.02 2.72
N PHE A 127 -2.92 14.03 1.84
CA PHE A 127 -1.75 13.61 1.09
C PHE A 127 -1.79 14.13 -0.35
N ARG A 128 -0.64 14.46 -0.87
CA ARG A 128 -0.45 14.79 -2.29
C ARG A 128 0.29 13.64 -2.98
N LEU A 129 -0.25 13.23 -4.11
CA LEU A 129 0.35 12.25 -4.99
C LEU A 129 1.01 12.96 -6.17
N GLU A 130 2.28 12.70 -6.37
CA GLU A 130 3.04 13.20 -7.52
C GLU A 130 3.36 12.04 -8.45
N SER A 131 2.76 12.07 -9.64
CA SER A 131 3.00 11.06 -10.68
C SER A 131 4.34 11.34 -11.35
N THR A 132 5.25 10.38 -11.31
CA THR A 132 6.58 10.48 -11.90
C THR A 132 7.09 9.11 -12.34
N ARG A 133 8.33 9.05 -12.75
CA ARG A 133 9.07 7.82 -12.95
C ARG A 133 10.23 7.75 -11.97
N GLY A 134 10.60 6.53 -11.60
CA GLY A 134 11.72 6.34 -10.69
C GLY A 134 12.16 4.88 -10.60
N PRO A 135 13.28 4.65 -9.93
CA PRO A 135 13.84 3.32 -9.76
C PRO A 135 12.95 2.48 -8.84
N VAL A 136 12.53 1.33 -9.35
CA VAL A 136 11.81 0.30 -8.59
C VAL A 136 12.63 -0.97 -8.59
N GLU A 137 12.92 -1.48 -7.39
CA GLU A 137 13.59 -2.76 -7.25
C GLU A 137 12.68 -3.87 -7.78
N THR A 138 13.20 -4.67 -8.70
CA THR A 138 12.52 -5.80 -9.30
C THR A 138 13.34 -7.07 -9.09
N ILE A 139 12.65 -8.18 -8.92
CA ILE A 139 13.27 -9.50 -8.86
C ILE A 139 13.17 -10.12 -10.25
N VAL A 140 14.30 -10.52 -10.79
CA VAL A 140 14.39 -11.28 -12.04
C VAL A 140 14.68 -12.73 -11.69
N ILE A 141 13.85 -13.63 -12.20
CA ILE A 141 14.07 -15.07 -12.08
C ILE A 141 14.93 -15.49 -13.27
N ASP A 142 16.15 -15.94 -12.99
CA ASP A 142 17.11 -16.38 -14.00
C ASP A 142 16.90 -17.83 -14.38
N ARG A 143 16.52 -18.66 -13.39
CA ARG A 143 16.29 -20.09 -13.58
C ARG A 143 15.22 -20.59 -12.61
N LEU A 144 14.35 -21.43 -13.13
CA LEU A 144 13.36 -22.17 -12.36
C LEU A 144 13.13 -23.52 -13.02
N GLU A 145 13.28 -24.61 -12.29
CA GLU A 145 13.05 -25.96 -12.77
C GLU A 145 11.86 -26.61 -12.07
N ARG A 146 11.21 -27.55 -12.73
CA ARG A 146 10.20 -28.37 -12.07
C ARG A 146 10.88 -29.29 -11.05
N PRO A 147 10.27 -29.55 -9.87
CA PRO A 147 10.79 -30.54 -8.94
C PRO A 147 10.93 -31.88 -9.66
N SER A 148 12.01 -32.61 -9.40
CA SER A 148 12.10 -34.00 -9.82
C SER A 148 10.99 -34.80 -9.13
N GLU A 149 10.27 -35.62 -9.87
CA GLU A 149 9.35 -36.61 -9.29
C GLU A 149 10.17 -37.53 -8.38
N ASN A 150 9.67 -37.71 -7.15
CA ASN A 150 10.25 -38.69 -6.21
C ASN A 150 9.84 -40.09 -6.59
#